data_5739ab7973ae2d064482d75087c033f5
#
_entry.id   5739ab7973ae2d064482d75087c033f5
#
_cell.length_a   1.000
_cell.length_b   1.000
_cell.length_c   1.000
_cell.angle_alpha   90.00
_cell.angle_beta   90.00
_cell.angle_gamma   90.00
#
_symmetry.space_group_name_H-M   'P 1'
#
loop_
_entity.id
_entity.type
_entity.pdbx_description
1 polymer ?
#
loop_
_entity_poly.entity_id
_entity_poly.type
_entity_poly.pdbx_seq_one_letter_code
_entity_poly.pdbx_strand_id
1 'polypeptide(L)'
;MPEGHTLHRLARLHQRRFAGSTVRVSSPQGRFADAALLDGRVLTKASAWGKHLFHHYAAADGRAAAIVHVHLGLYGTFREVRTPMPEPVGQVRMRIVGAEYGTDLRGPTACEVFDESQMSAVLARLGPDPLRPDADPDAAWARITKSRRAIGALLMDQSVIAGVGNIYRSELLFRHGIDPYRPGCDVDDMEFRVAWADLVELMKVGVRRGP
;
A
#
# COMPACT_ATOMS: atom_id res chain seq x y z
N MET A 1 11.85 -5.08 -2.60
CA MET A 1 10.98 -4.89 -1.42
C MET A 1 9.81 -4.03 -1.82
N PRO A 2 8.57 -4.44 -1.54
CA PRO A 2 7.41 -3.62 -1.85
C PRO A 2 7.41 -2.29 -1.07
N GLU A 3 7.29 -1.17 -1.78
CA GLU A 3 7.12 0.17 -1.21
C GLU A 3 5.80 0.78 -1.72
N GLY A 4 5.47 2.01 -1.35
CA GLY A 4 4.19 2.64 -1.65
C GLY A 4 3.76 2.52 -3.12
N HIS A 5 4.68 2.73 -4.07
CA HIS A 5 4.40 2.58 -5.50
C HIS A 5 3.85 1.19 -5.88
N THR A 6 4.33 0.13 -5.22
CA THR A 6 3.84 -1.23 -5.46
C THR A 6 2.39 -1.38 -5.06
N LEU A 7 2.01 -0.86 -3.87
CA LEU A 7 0.64 -0.96 -3.37
C LEU A 7 -0.32 -0.08 -4.20
N HIS A 8 0.10 1.11 -4.61
CA HIS A 8 -0.70 1.96 -5.50
C HIS A 8 -0.88 1.33 -6.88
N ARG A 9 0.15 0.69 -7.45
CA ARG A 9 0.04 -0.06 -8.70
C ARG A 9 -0.93 -1.23 -8.57
N LEU A 10 -0.83 -2.02 -7.50
CA LEU A 10 -1.75 -3.12 -7.21
C LEU A 10 -3.19 -2.61 -7.01
N ALA A 11 -3.38 -1.53 -6.25
CA ALA A 11 -4.70 -0.92 -6.08
C ALA A 11 -5.33 -0.54 -7.42
N ARG A 12 -4.58 0.13 -8.31
CA ARG A 12 -5.05 0.47 -9.66
C ARG A 12 -5.34 -0.76 -10.52
N LEU A 13 -4.52 -1.80 -10.41
CA LEU A 13 -4.70 -3.06 -11.12
C LEU A 13 -5.97 -3.76 -10.65
N HIS A 14 -6.12 -3.96 -9.33
CA HIS A 14 -7.28 -4.63 -8.76
C HIS A 14 -8.57 -3.82 -8.93
N GLN A 15 -8.48 -2.48 -8.90
CA GLN A 15 -9.60 -1.60 -9.25
C GLN A 15 -10.12 -1.88 -10.66
N ARG A 16 -9.23 -2.00 -11.65
CA ARG A 16 -9.63 -2.29 -13.04
C ARG A 16 -10.11 -3.71 -13.26
N ARG A 17 -9.58 -4.69 -12.49
CA ARG A 17 -9.86 -6.12 -12.72
C ARG A 17 -11.11 -6.61 -11.99
N PHE A 18 -11.37 -6.06 -10.81
CA PHE A 18 -12.33 -6.65 -9.90
C PHE A 18 -13.42 -5.69 -9.41
N ALA A 19 -13.18 -4.37 -9.42
CA ALA A 19 -14.14 -3.42 -8.86
C ALA A 19 -15.44 -3.38 -9.68
N GLY A 20 -16.56 -3.34 -8.95
CA GLY A 20 -17.91 -3.39 -9.51
C GLY A 20 -18.39 -4.79 -9.86
N SER A 21 -17.58 -5.83 -9.60
CA SER A 21 -17.90 -7.21 -9.95
C SER A 21 -17.95 -8.11 -8.73
N THR A 22 -18.79 -9.14 -8.79
CA THR A 22 -18.78 -10.24 -7.83
C THR A 22 -17.50 -11.05 -8.00
N VAL A 23 -16.83 -11.34 -6.90
CA VAL A 23 -15.61 -12.14 -6.88
C VAL A 23 -15.73 -13.35 -5.97
N ARG A 24 -15.08 -14.45 -6.34
CA ARG A 24 -14.85 -15.58 -5.45
C ARG A 24 -13.61 -15.31 -4.62
N VAL A 25 -13.70 -15.47 -3.30
CA VAL A 25 -12.56 -15.29 -2.39
C VAL A 25 -12.37 -16.56 -1.57
N SER A 26 -11.13 -17.04 -1.54
CA SER A 26 -10.78 -18.26 -0.79
C SER A 26 -9.41 -18.15 -0.15
N SER A 27 -9.17 -18.99 0.84
CA SER A 27 -7.85 -19.24 1.42
C SER A 27 -7.49 -20.70 1.23
N PRO A 28 -6.79 -21.09 0.16
CA PRO A 28 -6.57 -22.49 -0.21
C PRO A 28 -5.98 -23.35 0.90
N GLN A 29 -5.13 -22.78 1.78
CA GLN A 29 -4.55 -23.48 2.92
C GLN A 29 -5.14 -23.03 4.27
N GLY A 30 -6.29 -22.36 4.28
CA GLY A 30 -7.00 -21.98 5.50
C GLY A 30 -6.32 -20.92 6.40
N ARG A 31 -5.26 -20.25 5.92
CA ARG A 31 -4.50 -19.27 6.72
C ARG A 31 -5.13 -17.87 6.77
N PHE A 32 -6.26 -17.70 6.14
CA PHE A 32 -7.09 -16.50 6.17
C PHE A 32 -8.55 -16.96 6.27
N ALA A 33 -8.96 -17.28 7.50
CA ALA A 33 -10.29 -17.85 7.78
C ALA A 33 -11.43 -16.93 7.31
N ASP A 34 -11.24 -15.62 7.41
CA ASP A 34 -12.23 -14.62 7.03
C ASP A 34 -12.51 -14.54 5.52
N ALA A 35 -11.75 -15.28 4.68
CA ALA A 35 -12.03 -15.37 3.24
C ALA A 35 -13.50 -15.78 2.95
N ALA A 36 -14.09 -16.65 3.77
CA ALA A 36 -15.47 -17.07 3.65
C ALA A 36 -16.50 -15.92 3.85
N LEU A 37 -16.11 -14.88 4.59
CA LEU A 37 -16.96 -13.69 4.76
C LEU A 37 -17.04 -12.83 3.49
N LEU A 38 -16.10 -12.99 2.59
CA LEU A 38 -15.91 -12.17 1.40
C LEU A 38 -16.34 -12.90 0.11
N ASP A 39 -16.40 -14.23 0.15
CA ASP A 39 -16.74 -15.05 -1.02
C ASP A 39 -18.11 -14.71 -1.56
N GLY A 40 -18.22 -14.53 -2.88
CA GLY A 40 -19.45 -14.16 -3.56
C GLY A 40 -19.90 -12.70 -3.40
N ARG A 41 -19.07 -11.83 -2.77
CA ARG A 41 -19.40 -10.40 -2.64
C ARG A 41 -18.89 -9.58 -3.83
N VAL A 42 -19.48 -8.41 -4.00
CA VAL A 42 -18.96 -7.39 -4.94
C VAL A 42 -17.79 -6.67 -4.31
N LEU A 43 -16.62 -6.68 -4.96
CA LEU A 43 -15.52 -5.82 -4.64
C LEU A 43 -15.83 -4.42 -5.21
N THR A 44 -16.08 -3.44 -4.35
CA THR A 44 -16.54 -2.11 -4.77
C THR A 44 -15.39 -1.17 -5.09
N LYS A 45 -14.27 -1.31 -4.38
CA LYS A 45 -13.12 -0.41 -4.52
C LYS A 45 -11.83 -1.11 -4.10
N ALA A 46 -10.74 -0.79 -4.80
CA ALA A 46 -9.38 -1.07 -4.34
C ALA A 46 -8.60 0.24 -4.21
N SER A 47 -7.96 0.46 -3.06
CA SER A 47 -7.22 1.69 -2.76
C SER A 47 -5.93 1.39 -2.01
N ALA A 48 -4.99 2.35 -2.02
CA ALA A 48 -3.77 2.25 -1.26
C ALA A 48 -3.48 3.54 -0.49
N TRP A 49 -2.78 3.39 0.63
CA TRP A 49 -2.17 4.49 1.36
C TRP A 49 -0.83 4.00 1.92
N GLY A 50 0.25 4.65 1.52
CA GLY A 50 1.60 4.22 1.86
C GLY A 50 1.85 2.77 1.42
N LYS A 51 2.16 1.92 2.38
CA LYS A 51 2.44 0.49 2.16
C LYS A 51 1.23 -0.41 2.45
N HIS A 52 0.03 0.16 2.55
CA HIS A 52 -1.22 -0.52 2.85
C HIS A 52 -2.13 -0.56 1.62
N LEU A 53 -2.67 -1.74 1.33
CA LEU A 53 -3.68 -1.96 0.29
C LEU A 53 -5.01 -2.29 0.96
N PHE A 54 -6.09 -1.72 0.46
CA PHE A 54 -7.44 -1.93 0.96
C PHE A 54 -8.36 -2.36 -0.18
N HIS A 55 -9.06 -3.48 0.00
CA HIS A 55 -10.15 -3.93 -0.86
C HIS A 55 -11.47 -3.79 -0.12
N HIS A 56 -12.38 -2.98 -0.64
CA HIS A 56 -13.69 -2.75 -0.06
C HIS A 56 -14.71 -3.69 -0.70
N TYR A 57 -15.47 -4.38 0.13
CA TYR A 57 -16.53 -5.31 -0.28
C TYR A 57 -17.89 -4.78 0.17
N ALA A 58 -18.88 -4.86 -0.73
CA ALA A 58 -20.25 -4.47 -0.43
C ALA A 58 -20.83 -5.29 0.72
N ALA A 59 -21.80 -4.70 1.42
CA ALA A 59 -22.69 -5.47 2.29
C ALA A 59 -23.47 -6.49 1.47
N ALA A 60 -23.69 -7.69 2.00
CA ALA A 60 -24.46 -8.74 1.36
C ALA A 60 -25.02 -9.72 2.40
N ASP A 61 -26.17 -10.30 2.12
CA ASP A 61 -26.78 -11.37 2.91
C ASP A 61 -26.88 -11.05 4.43
N GLY A 62 -27.28 -9.82 4.77
CA GLY A 62 -27.38 -9.36 6.14
C GLY A 62 -26.05 -9.07 6.85
N ARG A 63 -24.92 -9.24 6.15
CA ARG A 63 -23.58 -8.91 6.65
C ARG A 63 -23.19 -7.48 6.25
N ALA A 64 -22.56 -6.74 7.15
CA ALA A 64 -22.05 -5.39 6.90
C ALA A 64 -20.98 -5.38 5.79
N ALA A 65 -20.68 -4.20 5.23
CA ALA A 65 -19.54 -3.98 4.37
C ALA A 65 -18.23 -4.40 5.09
N ALA A 66 -17.26 -4.86 4.33
CA ALA A 66 -15.98 -5.33 4.86
C ALA A 66 -14.81 -4.75 4.07
N ILE A 67 -13.68 -4.56 4.72
CA ILE A 67 -12.46 -4.06 4.09
C ILE A 67 -11.35 -5.07 4.33
N VAL A 68 -10.77 -5.62 3.27
CA VAL A 68 -9.54 -6.41 3.41
C VAL A 68 -8.34 -5.48 3.43
N HIS A 69 -7.61 -5.49 4.52
CA HIS A 69 -6.33 -4.82 4.68
C HIS A 69 -5.20 -5.78 4.35
N VAL A 70 -4.29 -5.36 3.47
CA VAL A 70 -3.08 -6.12 3.15
C VAL A 70 -1.84 -5.24 3.34
N HIS A 71 -0.87 -5.77 4.09
CA HIS A 71 0.48 -5.25 4.16
C HIS A 71 1.45 -6.32 3.63
N LEU A 72 2.15 -6.02 2.53
CA LEU A 72 2.99 -7.02 1.86
C LEU A 72 4.25 -7.38 2.66
N GLY A 73 4.80 -6.42 3.44
CA GLY A 73 6.08 -6.63 4.11
C GLY A 73 7.23 -6.76 3.12
N LEU A 74 8.20 -7.62 3.42
CA LEU A 74 9.39 -7.83 2.58
C LEU A 74 9.14 -8.80 1.43
N TYR A 75 8.32 -9.82 1.65
CA TYR A 75 8.18 -10.98 0.76
C TYR A 75 6.79 -11.12 0.13
N GLY A 76 5.83 -10.31 0.59
CA GLY A 76 4.47 -10.38 0.10
C GLY A 76 4.37 -10.01 -1.37
N THR A 77 3.61 -10.82 -2.13
CA THR A 77 3.39 -10.61 -3.56
C THR A 77 1.96 -10.96 -3.95
N PHE A 78 1.44 -10.27 -4.97
CA PHE A 78 0.28 -10.70 -5.71
C PHE A 78 0.70 -11.23 -7.08
N ARG A 79 0.17 -12.39 -7.47
CA ARG A 79 0.38 -12.95 -8.80
C ARG A 79 -0.96 -13.03 -9.52
N GLU A 80 -1.13 -12.20 -10.54
CA GLU A 80 -2.31 -12.21 -11.41
C GLU A 80 -2.16 -13.22 -12.55
N VAL A 81 -3.24 -13.91 -12.89
CA VAL A 81 -3.37 -14.75 -14.08
C VAL A 81 -4.79 -14.61 -14.67
N ARG A 82 -4.95 -14.97 -15.94
CA ARG A 82 -6.29 -15.08 -16.54
C ARG A 82 -7.03 -16.30 -16.00
N THR A 83 -8.35 -16.20 -15.92
CA THR A 83 -9.21 -17.33 -15.61
C THR A 83 -9.34 -18.27 -16.82
N PRO A 84 -9.48 -19.59 -16.62
CA PRO A 84 -9.52 -20.27 -15.32
C PRO A 84 -8.15 -20.26 -14.61
N MET A 85 -8.17 -20.02 -13.30
CA MET A 85 -6.93 -20.07 -12.52
C MET A 85 -6.40 -21.50 -12.40
N PRO A 86 -5.08 -21.68 -12.49
CA PRO A 86 -4.46 -22.98 -12.20
C PRO A 86 -4.63 -23.34 -10.71
N GLU A 87 -4.44 -24.62 -10.41
CA GLU A 87 -4.38 -25.08 -9.02
C GLU A 87 -3.38 -24.28 -8.19
N PRO A 88 -3.70 -23.98 -6.92
CA PRO A 88 -2.81 -23.21 -6.06
C PRO A 88 -1.51 -23.96 -5.79
N VAL A 89 -0.37 -23.37 -6.18
CA VAL A 89 0.95 -23.94 -5.90
C VAL A 89 1.59 -23.20 -4.73
N GLY A 90 2.09 -23.91 -3.73
CA GLY A 90 2.72 -23.35 -2.54
C GLY A 90 1.71 -22.65 -1.62
N GLN A 91 2.20 -21.74 -0.78
CA GLN A 91 1.38 -21.09 0.24
C GLN A 91 0.67 -19.84 -0.30
N VAL A 92 -0.62 -19.97 -0.57
CA VAL A 92 -1.50 -18.86 -0.97
C VAL A 92 -2.31 -18.41 0.27
N ARG A 93 -2.09 -17.17 0.71
CA ARG A 93 -2.83 -16.60 1.85
C ARG A 93 -4.29 -16.33 1.47
N MET A 94 -4.48 -15.70 0.33
CA MET A 94 -5.80 -15.33 -0.20
C MET A 94 -5.78 -15.46 -1.72
N ARG A 95 -6.83 -16.04 -2.29
CA ARG A 95 -7.10 -16.08 -3.73
C ARG A 95 -8.37 -15.29 -4.02
N ILE A 96 -8.30 -14.40 -4.99
CA ILE A 96 -9.45 -13.67 -5.53
C ILE A 96 -9.64 -14.10 -6.98
N VAL A 97 -10.85 -14.46 -7.36
CA VAL A 97 -11.19 -14.87 -8.74
C VAL A 97 -12.38 -14.05 -9.22
N GLY A 98 -12.15 -13.25 -10.24
CA GLY A 98 -13.18 -12.54 -11.01
C GLY A 98 -13.51 -13.27 -12.31
N ALA A 99 -14.26 -12.61 -13.20
CA ALA A 99 -14.71 -13.23 -14.46
C ALA A 99 -13.54 -13.53 -15.42
N GLU A 100 -12.61 -12.59 -15.60
CA GLU A 100 -11.52 -12.72 -16.58
C GLU A 100 -10.13 -12.93 -15.94
N TYR A 101 -9.98 -12.53 -14.70
CA TYR A 101 -8.69 -12.55 -13.98
C TYR A 101 -8.87 -13.07 -12.57
N GLY A 102 -7.81 -13.69 -12.08
CA GLY A 102 -7.69 -13.99 -10.67
C GLY A 102 -6.29 -13.64 -10.16
N THR A 103 -6.14 -13.57 -8.85
CA THR A 103 -4.87 -13.22 -8.22
C THR A 103 -4.66 -13.99 -6.92
N ASP A 104 -3.43 -14.41 -6.68
CA ASP A 104 -2.96 -15.08 -5.48
C ASP A 104 -2.08 -14.15 -4.64
N LEU A 105 -2.45 -13.91 -3.39
CA LEU A 105 -1.62 -13.27 -2.39
C LEU A 105 -0.75 -14.30 -1.67
N ARG A 106 0.55 -14.04 -1.62
CA ARG A 106 1.54 -14.92 -0.98
C ARG A 106 2.44 -14.13 -0.05
N GLY A 107 2.79 -14.69 1.09
CA GLY A 107 3.77 -14.17 2.04
C GLY A 107 3.53 -12.75 2.58
N PRO A 108 2.29 -12.24 2.71
CA PRO A 108 2.08 -10.91 3.29
C PRO A 108 2.39 -10.93 4.79
N THR A 109 2.79 -9.77 5.33
CA THR A 109 2.91 -9.57 6.77
C THR A 109 1.53 -9.48 7.43
N ALA A 110 0.56 -8.82 6.78
CA ALA A 110 -0.83 -8.77 7.24
C ALA A 110 -1.80 -9.03 6.08
N CYS A 111 -2.88 -9.76 6.38
CA CYS A 111 -4.05 -9.96 5.54
C CYS A 111 -5.22 -10.19 6.49
N GLU A 112 -6.04 -9.16 6.68
CA GLU A 112 -7.02 -9.06 7.75
C GLU A 112 -8.30 -8.41 7.23
N VAL A 113 -9.44 -8.73 7.83
CA VAL A 113 -10.71 -8.05 7.55
C VAL A 113 -10.90 -6.95 8.58
N PHE A 114 -11.10 -5.74 8.11
CA PHE A 114 -11.35 -4.54 8.88
C PHE A 114 -12.79 -4.06 8.71
N ASP A 115 -13.26 -3.34 9.70
CA ASP A 115 -14.33 -2.37 9.57
C ASP A 115 -13.76 -0.97 9.25
N GLU A 116 -14.64 0.03 9.04
CA GLU A 116 -14.24 1.41 8.76
C GLU A 116 -13.45 2.05 9.91
N SER A 117 -13.75 1.70 11.15
CA SER A 117 -13.05 2.24 12.32
C SER A 117 -11.61 1.76 12.40
N GLN A 118 -11.39 0.48 12.12
CA GLN A 118 -10.07 -0.13 12.10
C GLN A 118 -9.21 0.43 10.95
N MET A 119 -9.79 0.61 9.76
CA MET A 119 -9.11 1.27 8.65
C MET A 119 -8.74 2.71 9.02
N SER A 120 -9.68 3.48 9.58
CA SER A 120 -9.43 4.86 10.03
C SER A 120 -8.32 4.94 11.07
N ALA A 121 -8.28 4.00 12.01
CA ALA A 121 -7.22 3.93 13.03
C ALA A 121 -5.83 3.66 12.43
N VAL A 122 -5.74 2.87 11.34
CA VAL A 122 -4.47 2.70 10.61
C VAL A 122 -4.09 4.00 9.89
N LEU A 123 -5.01 4.61 9.16
CA LEU A 123 -4.75 5.82 8.38
C LEU A 123 -4.34 7.01 9.26
N ALA A 124 -4.94 7.16 10.44
CA ALA A 124 -4.63 8.23 11.39
C ALA A 124 -3.17 8.24 11.88
N ARG A 125 -2.48 7.10 11.79
CA ARG A 125 -1.07 6.98 12.19
C ARG A 125 -0.09 7.26 11.06
N LEU A 126 -0.58 7.37 9.82
CA LEU A 126 0.27 7.57 8.64
C LEU A 126 0.47 9.07 8.37
N GLY A 127 1.65 9.39 7.90
CA GLY A 127 1.96 10.69 7.32
C GLY A 127 1.35 10.85 5.92
N PRO A 128 1.57 12.00 5.28
CA PRO A 128 1.15 12.22 3.90
C PRO A 128 1.81 11.19 2.98
N ASP A 129 1.04 10.71 2.01
CA ASP A 129 1.49 9.77 0.98
C ASP A 129 1.73 10.52 -0.33
N PRO A 130 2.97 10.61 -0.84
CA PRO A 130 3.32 11.37 -2.05
C PRO A 130 2.54 10.98 -3.31
N LEU A 131 1.94 9.79 -3.34
CA LEU A 131 1.16 9.29 -4.47
C LEU A 131 -0.32 9.66 -4.42
N ARG A 132 -0.78 10.29 -3.35
CA ARG A 132 -2.16 10.74 -3.19
C ARG A 132 -2.32 12.19 -3.60
N PRO A 133 -3.46 12.57 -4.23
CA PRO A 133 -3.70 13.95 -4.65
C PRO A 133 -3.93 14.90 -3.47
N ASP A 134 -4.31 14.36 -2.31
CA ASP A 134 -4.56 15.08 -1.06
C ASP A 134 -3.35 15.05 -0.10
N ALA A 135 -2.16 14.68 -0.60
CA ALA A 135 -0.94 14.69 0.21
C ALA A 135 -0.56 16.12 0.62
N ASP A 136 -0.39 16.33 1.91
CA ASP A 136 0.06 17.59 2.49
C ASP A 136 1.56 17.53 2.84
N PRO A 137 2.46 18.12 2.02
CA PRO A 137 3.89 18.14 2.33
C PRO A 137 4.20 18.93 3.60
N ASP A 138 3.38 19.93 3.97
CA ASP A 138 3.62 20.74 5.16
C ASP A 138 3.45 19.91 6.44
N ALA A 139 2.57 18.92 6.44
CA ALA A 139 2.42 17.98 7.53
C ALA A 139 3.68 17.11 7.74
N ALA A 140 4.35 16.69 6.66
CA ALA A 140 5.65 16.02 6.75
C ALA A 140 6.76 16.95 7.20
N TRP A 141 6.80 18.14 6.62
CA TRP A 141 7.77 19.19 6.96
C TRP A 141 7.74 19.56 8.44
N ALA A 142 6.54 19.80 8.98
CA ALA A 142 6.37 20.14 10.39
C ALA A 142 6.90 19.09 11.37
N ARG A 143 6.95 17.81 10.95
CA ARG A 143 7.53 16.72 11.75
C ARG A 143 9.03 16.64 11.59
N ILE A 144 9.54 16.87 10.39
CA ILE A 144 10.98 16.83 10.08
C ILE A 144 11.72 17.96 10.83
N THR A 145 11.25 19.20 10.70
CA THR A 145 11.92 20.39 11.31
C THR A 145 11.97 20.37 12.83
N LYS A 146 11.06 19.63 13.48
CA LYS A 146 11.05 19.50 14.94
C LYS A 146 11.93 18.36 15.45
N SER A 147 12.57 17.61 14.56
CA SER A 147 13.25 16.36 14.92
C SER A 147 14.77 16.47 14.82
N ARG A 148 15.47 16.04 15.86
CA ARG A 148 16.92 15.82 15.85
C ARG A 148 17.33 14.44 15.31
N ARG A 149 16.36 13.59 14.95
CA ARG A 149 16.65 12.30 14.31
C ARG A 149 17.24 12.54 12.93
N ALA A 150 18.08 11.61 12.49
CA ALA A 150 18.65 11.60 11.15
C ALA A 150 17.58 11.65 10.06
N ILE A 151 17.73 12.48 9.02
CA ILE A 151 16.77 12.63 7.93
C ILE A 151 16.53 11.30 7.22
N GLY A 152 17.56 10.46 7.06
CA GLY A 152 17.39 9.13 6.48
C GLY A 152 16.47 8.21 7.28
N ALA A 153 16.42 8.37 8.61
CA ALA A 153 15.49 7.65 9.47
C ALA A 153 14.07 8.24 9.43
N LEU A 154 13.94 9.57 9.34
CA LEU A 154 12.67 10.27 9.23
C LEU A 154 11.96 9.94 7.92
N LEU A 155 12.67 9.86 6.79
CA LEU A 155 12.10 9.45 5.50
C LEU A 155 11.55 8.02 5.52
N MET A 156 12.07 7.14 6.37
CA MET A 156 11.58 5.75 6.53
C MET A 156 10.41 5.63 7.51
N ASP A 157 10.17 6.65 8.32
CA ASP A 157 9.11 6.67 9.32
C ASP A 157 7.76 6.93 8.64
N GLN A 158 6.91 5.89 8.62
CA GLN A 158 5.62 5.95 7.93
C GLN A 158 4.66 6.99 8.54
N SER A 159 4.90 7.44 9.76
CA SER A 159 4.17 8.55 10.36
C SER A 159 4.62 9.90 9.82
N VAL A 160 5.84 10.02 9.32
CA VAL A 160 6.39 11.25 8.72
C VAL A 160 6.02 11.33 7.24
N ILE A 161 6.36 10.29 6.47
CA ILE A 161 6.01 10.15 5.04
C ILE A 161 5.58 8.71 4.78
N ALA A 162 4.32 8.51 4.43
CA ALA A 162 3.82 7.18 4.14
C ALA A 162 4.31 6.69 2.76
N GLY A 163 4.63 5.41 2.67
CA GLY A 163 4.98 4.74 1.42
C GLY A 163 6.47 4.68 1.10
N VAL A 164 7.27 5.58 1.64
CA VAL A 164 8.72 5.59 1.43
C VAL A 164 9.37 4.40 2.16
N GLY A 165 10.24 3.71 1.45
CA GLY A 165 11.08 2.66 1.99
C GLY A 165 12.55 2.90 1.66
N ASN A 166 13.35 1.85 1.74
CA ASN A 166 14.79 1.97 1.57
C ASN A 166 15.20 2.42 0.16
N ILE A 167 14.45 2.00 -0.86
CA ILE A 167 14.78 2.35 -2.26
C ILE A 167 14.60 3.87 -2.46
N TYR A 168 13.41 4.39 -2.17
CA TYR A 168 13.13 5.82 -2.37
C TYR A 168 13.94 6.71 -1.42
N ARG A 169 14.13 6.30 -0.17
CA ARG A 169 15.01 7.02 0.76
C ARG A 169 16.43 7.17 0.18
N SER A 170 17.03 6.06 -0.25
CA SER A 170 18.41 6.07 -0.73
C SER A 170 18.54 6.86 -2.02
N GLU A 171 17.62 6.68 -2.96
CA GLU A 171 17.61 7.40 -4.23
C GLU A 171 17.45 8.91 -4.02
N LEU A 172 16.49 9.31 -3.17
CA LEU A 172 16.22 10.72 -2.89
C LEU A 172 17.42 11.42 -2.26
N LEU A 173 18.00 10.83 -1.22
CA LEU A 173 19.15 11.40 -0.52
C LEU A 173 20.37 11.50 -1.45
N PHE A 174 20.61 10.49 -2.28
CA PHE A 174 21.68 10.50 -3.26
C PHE A 174 21.50 11.60 -4.31
N ARG A 175 20.33 11.73 -4.89
CA ARG A 175 20.01 12.70 -5.96
C ARG A 175 20.15 14.16 -5.50
N HIS A 176 19.81 14.40 -4.23
CA HIS A 176 19.86 15.75 -3.65
C HIS A 176 21.14 16.01 -2.84
N GLY A 177 22.08 15.07 -2.76
CA GLY A 177 23.34 15.23 -2.01
C GLY A 177 23.11 15.43 -0.52
N ILE A 178 22.03 14.89 0.05
CA ILE A 178 21.67 15.05 1.46
C ILE A 178 22.36 13.96 2.27
N ASP A 179 23.16 14.36 3.28
CA ASP A 179 23.74 13.42 4.24
C ASP A 179 22.61 12.71 5.02
N PRO A 180 22.50 11.35 4.94
CA PRO A 180 21.47 10.59 5.64
C PRO A 180 21.47 10.76 7.15
N TYR A 181 22.61 11.15 7.75
CA TYR A 181 22.76 11.36 9.19
C TYR A 181 22.46 12.79 9.64
N ARG A 182 22.28 13.72 8.71
CA ARG A 182 21.92 15.11 9.02
C ARG A 182 20.63 15.16 9.83
N PRO A 183 20.58 15.91 10.96
CA PRO A 183 19.35 16.08 11.73
C PRO A 183 18.22 16.69 10.89
N GLY A 184 16.97 16.24 11.09
CA GLY A 184 15.83 16.79 10.35
C GLY A 184 15.66 18.30 10.56
N CYS A 185 15.94 18.81 11.79
CA CYS A 185 15.88 20.26 12.10
C CYS A 185 16.93 21.11 11.36
N ASP A 186 17.94 20.50 10.77
CA ASP A 186 18.99 21.19 10.01
C ASP A 186 18.76 21.13 8.49
N VAL A 187 17.65 20.49 8.04
CA VAL A 187 17.23 20.48 6.64
C VAL A 187 16.55 21.83 6.33
N ASP A 188 16.84 22.40 5.18
CA ASP A 188 16.25 23.66 4.72
C ASP A 188 14.86 23.42 4.06
N ASP A 189 13.92 24.39 4.19
CA ASP A 189 12.58 24.28 3.63
C ASP A 189 12.60 24.12 2.09
N MET A 190 13.42 24.91 1.41
CA MET A 190 13.51 24.84 -0.06
C MET A 190 14.06 23.49 -0.50
N GLU A 191 15.10 23.01 0.18
CA GLU A 191 15.70 21.69 -0.06
C GLU A 191 14.66 20.58 0.12
N PHE A 192 13.87 20.61 1.19
CA PHE A 192 12.79 19.65 1.41
C PHE A 192 11.75 19.73 0.30
N ARG A 193 11.31 20.91 -0.11
CA ARG A 193 10.27 21.04 -1.15
C ARG A 193 10.73 20.52 -2.50
N VAL A 194 11.96 20.77 -2.87
CA VAL A 194 12.56 20.24 -4.11
C VAL A 194 12.65 18.70 -4.03
N ALA A 195 13.11 18.16 -2.90
CA ALA A 195 13.20 16.74 -2.68
C ALA A 195 11.80 16.08 -2.66
N TRP A 196 10.79 16.71 -2.03
CA TRP A 196 9.42 16.20 -2.06
C TRP A 196 8.86 16.12 -3.48
N ALA A 197 9.03 17.14 -4.30
CA ALA A 197 8.56 17.14 -5.68
C ALA A 197 9.21 16.01 -6.50
N ASP A 198 10.51 15.81 -6.34
CA ASP A 198 11.24 14.71 -6.99
C ASP A 198 10.78 13.34 -6.47
N LEU A 199 10.54 13.18 -5.17
CA LEU A 199 9.98 11.96 -4.58
C LEU A 199 8.65 11.59 -5.20
N VAL A 200 7.74 12.56 -5.36
CA VAL A 200 6.44 12.36 -6.01
C VAL A 200 6.62 11.81 -7.43
N GLU A 201 7.51 12.40 -8.23
CA GLU A 201 7.75 11.95 -9.61
C GLU A 201 8.43 10.58 -9.66
N LEU A 202 9.42 10.33 -8.82
CA LEU A 202 10.06 9.01 -8.71
C LEU A 202 9.06 7.91 -8.38
N MET A 203 8.19 8.16 -7.39
CA MET A 203 7.16 7.19 -7.00
C MET A 203 6.11 7.00 -8.10
N LYS A 204 5.70 8.06 -8.81
CA LYS A 204 4.82 7.95 -9.99
C LYS A 204 5.44 7.10 -11.12
N VAL A 205 6.74 7.25 -11.36
CA VAL A 205 7.48 6.40 -12.31
C VAL A 205 7.42 4.94 -11.85
N GLY A 206 7.66 4.66 -10.57
CA GLY A 206 7.54 3.32 -9.99
C GLY A 206 6.16 2.70 -10.16
N VAL A 207 5.08 3.50 -10.00
CA VAL A 207 3.71 3.03 -10.25
C VAL A 207 3.50 2.63 -11.72
N ARG A 208 4.06 3.39 -12.67
CA ARG A 208 3.89 3.13 -14.12
C ARG A 208 4.72 1.95 -14.61
N ARG A 209 5.98 1.88 -14.21
CA ARG A 209 6.96 0.92 -14.77
C ARG A 209 7.10 -0.37 -13.95
N GLY A 210 6.74 -0.33 -12.66
CA GLY A 210 7.09 -1.36 -11.70
C GLY A 210 8.53 -1.21 -11.19
N PRO A 211 8.97 -2.12 -10.29
CA PRO A 211 10.36 -2.20 -9.87
C PRO A 211 11.24 -2.69 -11.00
#